data_5d74d42bf2bfe80106038c0c3aed3534
#
_entry.id   5d74d42bf2bfe80106038c0c3aed3534
#
_cell.length_a   1.000
_cell.length_b   1.000
_cell.length_c   1.000
_cell.angle_alpha   90.00
_cell.angle_beta   90.00
_cell.angle_gamma   90.00
#
_symmetry.space_group_name_H-M   'P 1'
#
loop_
_entity.id
_entity.type
_entity.pdbx_description
1 polymer ?
#
loop_
_entity_poly.entity_id
_entity_poly.type
_entity_poly.pdbx_seq_one_letter_code
_entity_poly.pdbx_strand_id
1 'polypeptide(L)'
;MTVTAVGFDLDETLAVPTRDRATILGDAAEMADAPPLSREAYLDAHRRNLTRETRTPIFADLLADHDTDVDPERVATAYREEIADALVPVPEIEPFLTRLRSEYRVGLLTNGPRLAQRDKLATLGWGDMFDTALVTGELDAGKPDPAAFEALLDALGTDPGETAYVGDDVDADIAGAAEAGLVPIQVLYEGGPEPSPRAAVHLPREELVTRLPEVLDGL
;
A
#
# COMPACT_ATOMS: atom_id res chain seq x y z
N MET A 1 -23.53 -12.18 6.28
CA MET A 1 -22.44 -12.27 7.27
C MET A 1 -22.19 -10.85 7.72
N THR A 2 -21.81 -10.64 8.95
CA THR A 2 -21.58 -9.28 9.45
C THR A 2 -20.08 -9.02 9.47
N VAL A 3 -19.64 -7.96 8.84
CA VAL A 3 -18.20 -7.54 8.87
C VAL A 3 -17.85 -7.12 10.31
N THR A 4 -16.73 -7.64 10.81
CA THR A 4 -16.20 -7.35 12.16
C THR A 4 -14.80 -6.77 12.12
N ALA A 5 -14.13 -6.83 10.96
CA ALA A 5 -12.79 -6.31 10.74
C ALA A 5 -12.65 -5.63 9.38
N VAL A 6 -11.72 -4.67 9.31
CA VAL A 6 -11.37 -3.95 8.09
C VAL A 6 -9.85 -3.91 7.93
N GLY A 7 -9.35 -4.51 6.86
CA GLY A 7 -7.97 -4.36 6.42
C GLY A 7 -7.84 -3.23 5.41
N PHE A 8 -6.74 -2.50 5.44
CA PHE A 8 -6.45 -1.41 4.50
C PHE A 8 -5.10 -1.62 3.82
N ASP A 9 -4.99 -1.23 2.57
CA ASP A 9 -3.73 -0.86 1.97
C ASP A 9 -3.31 0.56 2.40
N LEU A 10 -2.04 0.90 2.18
CA LEU A 10 -1.48 2.21 2.54
C LEU A 10 -1.45 3.18 1.36
N ASP A 11 -0.67 2.80 0.31
CA ASP A 11 -0.31 3.67 -0.81
C ASP A 11 -1.51 3.90 -1.73
N GLU A 12 -1.82 5.15 -2.08
CA GLU A 12 -2.98 5.56 -2.89
C GLU A 12 -4.35 5.22 -2.26
N THR A 13 -4.36 4.60 -1.07
CA THR A 13 -5.58 4.27 -0.30
C THR A 13 -5.73 5.17 0.92
N LEU A 14 -4.83 5.13 1.89
CA LEU A 14 -4.86 5.93 3.12
C LEU A 14 -3.90 7.13 3.08
N ALA A 15 -2.82 7.02 2.30
CA ALA A 15 -1.82 8.07 2.13
C ALA A 15 -1.43 8.21 0.66
N VAL A 16 -1.22 9.46 0.25
CA VAL A 16 -0.96 9.81 -1.16
C VAL A 16 0.26 10.73 -1.26
N PRO A 17 1.01 10.66 -2.37
CA PRO A 17 2.06 11.64 -2.60
C PRO A 17 1.47 12.94 -3.15
N THR A 18 2.02 14.08 -2.73
CA THR A 18 1.67 15.42 -3.24
C THR A 18 2.26 15.71 -4.62
N ARG A 19 3.17 14.85 -5.10
CA ARG A 19 3.81 14.92 -6.41
C ARG A 19 3.63 13.60 -7.15
N ASP A 20 3.58 13.66 -8.47
CA ASP A 20 3.54 12.45 -9.31
C ASP A 20 4.72 11.51 -9.03
N ARG A 21 4.46 10.21 -8.99
CA ARG A 21 5.45 9.20 -8.63
C ARG A 21 6.58 9.05 -9.67
N ALA A 22 6.35 9.38 -10.94
CA ALA A 22 7.40 9.39 -11.94
C ALA A 22 8.32 10.60 -11.72
N THR A 23 7.75 11.75 -11.34
CA THR A 23 8.53 12.93 -10.95
C THR A 23 9.40 12.63 -9.72
N ILE A 24 8.85 12.06 -8.66
CA ILE A 24 9.60 11.66 -7.47
C ILE A 24 10.76 10.70 -7.81
N LEU A 25 10.52 9.74 -8.71
CA LEU A 25 11.55 8.82 -9.16
C LEU A 25 12.65 9.53 -9.96
N GLY A 26 12.26 10.49 -10.81
CA GLY A 26 13.18 11.32 -11.59
C GLY A 26 14.09 12.19 -10.70
N ASP A 27 13.47 12.87 -9.73
CA ASP A 27 14.20 13.73 -8.77
C ASP A 27 15.20 12.90 -7.96
N ALA A 28 14.80 11.73 -7.49
CA ALA A 28 15.68 10.82 -6.76
C ALA A 28 16.84 10.30 -7.62
N ALA A 29 16.60 10.01 -8.90
CA ALA A 29 17.65 9.61 -9.83
C ALA A 29 18.65 10.75 -10.07
N GLU A 30 18.17 11.99 -10.26
CA GLU A 30 19.00 13.18 -10.42
C GLU A 30 19.86 13.43 -9.16
N MET A 31 19.27 13.37 -7.96
CA MET A 31 20.00 13.53 -6.69
C MET A 31 21.11 12.49 -6.49
N ALA A 32 20.92 11.30 -7.03
CA ALA A 32 21.90 10.21 -6.94
C ALA A 32 22.91 10.19 -8.09
N ASP A 33 22.86 11.13 -9.03
CA ASP A 33 23.60 11.14 -10.29
C ASP A 33 23.36 9.86 -11.13
N ALA A 34 22.15 9.29 -11.04
CA ALA A 34 21.76 8.10 -11.77
C ALA A 34 21.17 8.44 -13.16
N PRO A 35 21.23 7.51 -14.12
CA PRO A 35 20.52 7.67 -15.38
C PRO A 35 19.00 7.80 -15.16
N PRO A 36 18.26 8.36 -16.14
CA PRO A 36 16.79 8.42 -16.08
C PRO A 36 16.19 7.03 -15.89
N LEU A 37 15.31 6.88 -14.90
CA LEU A 37 14.65 5.62 -14.54
C LEU A 37 13.18 5.64 -14.95
N SER A 38 12.71 4.54 -15.54
CA SER A 38 11.30 4.39 -15.95
C SER A 38 10.41 3.98 -14.77
N ARG A 39 9.26 4.65 -14.62
CA ARG A 39 8.25 4.28 -13.62
C ARG A 39 7.70 2.86 -13.86
N GLU A 40 7.52 2.45 -15.11
CA GLU A 40 7.07 1.10 -15.48
C GLU A 40 8.10 0.05 -15.03
N ALA A 41 9.38 0.25 -15.39
CA ALA A 41 10.46 -0.64 -14.95
C ALA A 41 10.57 -0.70 -13.42
N TYR A 42 10.37 0.44 -12.72
CA TYR A 42 10.33 0.47 -11.27
C TYR A 42 9.20 -0.41 -10.71
N LEU A 43 7.99 -0.32 -11.25
CA LEU A 43 6.87 -1.12 -10.79
C LEU A 43 7.11 -2.61 -10.99
N ASP A 44 7.70 -3.00 -12.12
CA ASP A 44 8.04 -4.40 -12.40
C ASP A 44 9.12 -4.92 -11.46
N ALA A 45 10.17 -4.14 -11.20
CA ALA A 45 11.19 -4.48 -10.22
C ALA A 45 10.61 -4.51 -8.80
N HIS A 46 9.71 -3.58 -8.46
CA HIS A 46 9.04 -3.54 -7.16
C HIS A 46 8.22 -4.81 -6.90
N ARG A 47 7.42 -5.28 -7.87
CA ARG A 47 6.63 -6.52 -7.76
C ARG A 47 7.50 -7.75 -7.47
N ARG A 48 8.72 -7.79 -7.99
CA ARG A 48 9.69 -8.89 -7.72
C ARG A 48 10.37 -8.80 -6.35
N ASN A 49 10.27 -7.65 -5.67
CA ASN A 49 11.04 -7.34 -4.46
C ASN A 49 10.16 -6.96 -3.25
N LEU A 50 8.91 -7.41 -3.19
CA LEU A 50 7.95 -7.03 -2.14
C LEU A 50 8.38 -7.47 -0.74
N THR A 51 9.06 -8.62 -0.64
CA THR A 51 9.45 -9.26 0.64
C THR A 51 10.89 -8.93 1.05
N ARG A 52 11.47 -7.84 0.52
CA ARG A 52 12.83 -7.44 0.82
C ARG A 52 12.92 -6.50 2.03
N GLU A 53 14.11 -6.41 2.60
CA GLU A 53 14.40 -5.48 3.68
C GLU A 53 14.42 -4.02 3.19
N THR A 54 15.07 -3.76 2.04
CA THR A 54 15.28 -2.42 1.48
C THR A 54 14.87 -2.33 0.01
N ARG A 55 14.79 -1.12 -0.54
CA ARG A 55 14.61 -0.87 -1.98
C ARG A 55 15.89 -1.05 -2.81
N THR A 56 17.05 -1.25 -2.21
CA THR A 56 18.32 -1.40 -2.92
C THR A 56 18.26 -2.44 -4.05
N PRO A 57 17.66 -3.65 -3.87
CA PRO A 57 17.51 -4.61 -4.96
C PRO A 57 16.67 -4.11 -6.13
N ILE A 58 15.64 -3.29 -5.87
CA ILE A 58 14.80 -2.69 -6.92
C ILE A 58 15.66 -1.80 -7.81
N PHE A 59 16.46 -0.92 -7.21
CA PHE A 59 17.32 -0.02 -7.95
C PHE A 59 18.52 -0.72 -8.59
N ALA A 60 19.00 -1.82 -8.01
CA ALA A 60 19.99 -2.68 -8.65
C ALA A 60 19.45 -3.29 -9.95
N ASP A 61 18.19 -3.78 -9.94
CA ASP A 61 17.51 -4.27 -11.14
C ASP A 61 17.38 -3.16 -12.21
N LEU A 62 16.99 -1.94 -11.81
CA LEU A 62 16.82 -0.82 -12.74
C LEU A 62 18.14 -0.36 -13.37
N LEU A 63 19.21 -0.33 -12.59
CA LEU A 63 20.53 0.14 -13.06
C LEU A 63 21.26 -0.92 -13.88
N ALA A 64 20.85 -2.20 -13.81
CA ALA A 64 21.53 -3.29 -14.51
C ALA A 64 21.54 -3.12 -16.04
N ASP A 65 20.56 -2.44 -16.61
CA ASP A 65 20.45 -2.18 -18.05
C ASP A 65 21.13 -0.87 -18.49
N HIS A 66 21.82 -0.17 -17.56
CA HIS A 66 22.51 1.09 -17.81
C HIS A 66 24.02 0.93 -17.66
N ASP A 67 24.82 1.60 -18.51
CA ASP A 67 26.26 1.69 -18.36
C ASP A 67 26.60 2.77 -17.30
N THR A 68 26.56 2.39 -16.03
CA THR A 68 26.75 3.30 -14.89
C THR A 68 27.36 2.58 -13.69
N ASP A 69 28.19 3.30 -12.92
CA ASP A 69 28.75 2.83 -11.66
C ASP A 69 27.99 3.39 -10.42
N VAL A 70 26.80 3.93 -10.62
CA VAL A 70 26.00 4.48 -9.52
C VAL A 70 25.59 3.39 -8.56
N ASP A 71 25.83 3.64 -7.26
CA ASP A 71 25.41 2.72 -6.19
C ASP A 71 23.89 2.69 -6.05
N PRO A 72 23.23 1.52 -6.24
CA PRO A 72 21.79 1.38 -6.04
C PRO A 72 21.29 1.84 -4.67
N GLU A 73 22.12 1.76 -3.62
CA GLU A 73 21.76 2.22 -2.27
C GLU A 73 21.59 3.74 -2.21
N ARG A 74 22.40 4.50 -2.96
CA ARG A 74 22.26 5.97 -3.07
C ARG A 74 20.92 6.34 -3.67
N VAL A 75 20.53 5.66 -4.76
CA VAL A 75 19.23 5.91 -5.42
C VAL A 75 18.06 5.50 -4.50
N ALA A 76 18.19 4.35 -3.82
CA ALA A 76 17.17 3.88 -2.87
C ALA A 76 16.97 4.86 -1.71
N THR A 77 18.07 5.46 -1.22
CA THR A 77 18.05 6.46 -0.14
C THR A 77 17.40 7.76 -0.61
N ALA A 78 17.84 8.30 -1.75
CA ALA A 78 17.25 9.50 -2.33
C ALA A 78 15.74 9.33 -2.60
N TYR A 79 15.34 8.19 -3.18
CA TYR A 79 13.92 7.91 -3.43
C TYR A 79 13.10 7.78 -2.14
N ARG A 80 13.68 7.25 -1.07
CA ARG A 80 13.04 7.17 0.24
C ARG A 80 12.81 8.56 0.83
N GLU A 81 13.79 9.45 0.75
CA GLU A 81 13.70 10.84 1.21
C GLU A 81 12.64 11.62 0.43
N GLU A 82 12.66 11.53 -0.91
CA GLU A 82 11.67 12.17 -1.78
C GLU A 82 10.23 11.67 -1.52
N ILE A 83 10.06 10.37 -1.24
CA ILE A 83 8.74 9.83 -0.85
C ILE A 83 8.31 10.36 0.52
N ALA A 84 9.21 10.44 1.50
CA ALA A 84 8.88 10.93 2.83
C ALA A 84 8.43 12.41 2.79
N ASP A 85 9.10 13.22 1.98
CA ASP A 85 8.77 14.65 1.79
C ASP A 85 7.43 14.86 1.04
N ALA A 86 7.07 13.92 0.17
CA ALA A 86 5.85 14.02 -0.63
C ALA A 86 4.62 13.38 0.00
N LEU A 87 4.79 12.46 0.98
CA LEU A 87 3.70 11.64 1.50
C LEU A 87 2.81 12.42 2.46
N VAL A 88 1.50 12.43 2.21
CA VAL A 88 0.50 13.03 3.10
C VAL A 88 -0.67 12.06 3.33
N PRO A 89 -1.32 12.11 4.50
CA PRO A 89 -2.54 11.36 4.74
C PRO A 89 -3.69 11.87 3.85
N VAL A 90 -4.60 10.96 3.50
CA VAL A 90 -5.91 11.36 2.93
C VAL A 90 -6.63 12.26 3.96
N PRO A 91 -7.33 13.33 3.54
CA PRO A 91 -8.01 14.22 4.46
C PRO A 91 -8.94 13.47 5.43
N GLU A 92 -8.92 13.85 6.72
CA GLU A 92 -9.76 13.31 7.79
C GLU A 92 -9.57 11.81 8.08
N ILE A 93 -8.56 11.13 7.49
CA ILE A 93 -8.36 9.69 7.65
C ILE A 93 -8.00 9.29 9.09
N GLU A 94 -7.19 10.08 9.79
CA GLU A 94 -6.74 9.75 11.15
C GLU A 94 -7.89 9.75 12.19
N PRO A 95 -8.74 10.80 12.29
CA PRO A 95 -9.89 10.77 13.15
C PRO A 95 -10.91 9.71 12.71
N PHE A 96 -10.99 9.41 11.42
CA PHE A 96 -11.83 8.34 10.90
C PHE A 96 -11.36 6.96 11.37
N LEU A 97 -10.07 6.61 11.19
CA LEU A 97 -9.51 5.33 11.65
C LEU A 97 -9.67 5.16 13.17
N THR A 98 -9.48 6.25 13.93
CA THR A 98 -9.69 6.22 15.39
C THR A 98 -11.14 5.87 15.76
N ARG A 99 -12.14 6.41 15.04
CA ARG A 99 -13.55 6.05 15.25
C ARG A 99 -13.83 4.61 14.81
N LEU A 100 -13.32 4.22 13.63
CA LEU A 100 -13.55 2.89 13.08
C LEU A 100 -13.07 1.77 14.03
N ARG A 101 -11.94 1.98 14.69
CA ARG A 101 -11.39 1.06 15.70
C ARG A 101 -12.27 0.91 16.96
N SER A 102 -13.23 1.78 17.19
CA SER A 102 -14.18 1.59 18.29
C SER A 102 -15.29 0.57 17.96
N GLU A 103 -15.46 0.22 16.69
CA GLU A 103 -16.55 -0.65 16.20
C GLU A 103 -16.01 -1.91 15.50
N TYR A 104 -14.87 -1.79 14.83
CA TYR A 104 -14.22 -2.86 14.05
C TYR A 104 -12.77 -3.07 14.51
N ARG A 105 -12.25 -4.27 14.26
CA ARG A 105 -10.79 -4.48 14.27
C ARG A 105 -10.22 -3.89 13.00
N VAL A 106 -9.19 -3.07 13.11
CA VAL A 106 -8.60 -2.34 11.97
C VAL A 106 -7.16 -2.75 11.76
N GLY A 107 -6.87 -3.31 10.59
CA GLY A 107 -5.53 -3.73 10.17
C GLY A 107 -5.01 -2.97 8.98
N LEU A 108 -3.69 -2.92 8.87
CA LEU A 108 -2.97 -2.49 7.68
C LEU A 108 -2.21 -3.67 7.09
N LEU A 109 -2.27 -3.85 5.77
CA LEU A 109 -1.41 -4.78 5.03
C LEU A 109 -0.90 -4.07 3.77
N THR A 110 0.37 -3.70 3.75
CA THR A 110 0.98 -2.93 2.68
C THR A 110 2.12 -3.66 2.00
N ASN A 111 2.14 -3.63 0.66
CA ASN A 111 3.18 -4.22 -0.16
C ASN A 111 4.45 -3.37 -0.19
N GLY A 112 5.59 -4.03 -0.03
CA GLY A 112 6.90 -3.41 -0.27
C GLY A 112 7.95 -3.74 0.78
N PRO A 113 9.21 -3.33 0.51
CA PRO A 113 10.33 -3.56 1.40
C PRO A 113 10.10 -2.99 2.81
N ARG A 114 10.53 -3.77 3.82
CA ARG A 114 10.26 -3.48 5.23
C ARG A 114 10.62 -2.05 5.63
N LEU A 115 11.86 -1.66 5.39
CA LEU A 115 12.36 -0.34 5.81
C LEU A 115 11.54 0.79 5.14
N ALA A 116 11.23 0.62 3.85
CA ALA A 116 10.51 1.63 3.09
C ALA A 116 9.09 1.88 3.59
N GLN A 117 8.34 0.82 3.93
CA GLN A 117 6.96 0.97 4.41
C GLN A 117 6.92 1.38 5.89
N ARG A 118 7.85 0.88 6.72
CA ARG A 118 7.98 1.32 8.12
C ARG A 118 8.34 2.80 8.22
N ASP A 119 9.21 3.32 7.35
CA ASP A 119 9.53 4.75 7.30
C ASP A 119 8.31 5.60 6.94
N LYS A 120 7.46 5.16 6.00
CA LYS A 120 6.21 5.87 5.68
C LYS A 120 5.28 5.95 6.90
N LEU A 121 5.10 4.83 7.61
CA LEU A 121 4.28 4.81 8.83
C LEU A 121 4.87 5.71 9.92
N ALA A 122 6.19 5.76 10.05
CA ALA A 122 6.87 6.66 10.98
C ALA A 122 6.71 8.13 10.58
N THR A 123 6.86 8.47 9.29
CA THR A 123 6.66 9.83 8.74
C THR A 123 5.24 10.34 8.99
N LEU A 124 4.24 9.45 8.82
CA LEU A 124 2.83 9.76 9.08
C LEU A 124 2.48 9.77 10.58
N GLY A 125 3.37 9.29 11.46
CA GLY A 125 3.07 9.13 12.89
C GLY A 125 2.09 7.99 13.21
N TRP A 126 1.97 6.99 12.32
CA TRP A 126 0.95 5.95 12.39
C TRP A 126 1.41 4.64 13.07
N GLY A 127 2.37 4.72 13.98
CA GLY A 127 2.87 3.54 14.73
C GLY A 127 1.79 2.76 15.46
N ASP A 128 0.81 3.46 16.03
CA ASP A 128 -0.28 2.88 16.85
C ASP A 128 -1.68 3.12 16.24
N MET A 129 -1.75 3.48 14.96
CA MET A 129 -3.02 3.83 14.29
C MET A 129 -3.92 2.61 14.04
N PHE A 130 -3.35 1.41 13.96
CA PHE A 130 -4.01 0.16 13.63
C PHE A 130 -3.92 -0.84 14.80
N ASP A 131 -4.83 -1.83 14.85
CA ASP A 131 -4.71 -2.95 15.79
C ASP A 131 -3.56 -3.89 15.37
N THR A 132 -3.33 -3.99 14.05
CA THR A 132 -2.16 -4.63 13.47
C THR A 132 -1.71 -3.89 12.22
N ALA A 133 -0.39 -3.80 11.99
CA ALA A 133 0.17 -3.21 10.77
C ALA A 133 1.23 -4.17 10.21
N LEU A 134 0.92 -4.82 9.09
CA LEU A 134 1.76 -5.77 8.41
C LEU A 134 2.39 -5.15 7.18
N VAL A 135 3.69 -5.31 7.06
CA VAL A 135 4.47 -4.95 5.86
C VAL A 135 4.95 -6.24 5.20
N THR A 136 4.70 -6.39 3.92
CA THR A 136 5.07 -7.65 3.23
C THR A 136 6.58 -7.91 3.19
N GLY A 137 7.41 -6.87 3.39
CA GLY A 137 8.84 -7.03 3.64
C GLY A 137 9.19 -7.78 4.93
N GLU A 138 8.22 -8.05 5.80
CA GLU A 138 8.33 -8.83 7.03
C GLU A 138 7.64 -10.21 6.94
N LEU A 139 7.03 -10.50 5.78
CA LEU A 139 6.29 -11.74 5.51
C LEU A 139 7.00 -12.56 4.43
N ASP A 140 6.61 -13.82 4.31
CA ASP A 140 7.13 -14.72 3.27
C ASP A 140 6.55 -14.42 1.88
N ALA A 141 5.39 -13.76 1.82
CA ALA A 141 4.71 -13.41 0.58
C ALA A 141 4.11 -11.99 0.62
N GLY A 142 3.91 -11.41 -0.56
CA GLY A 142 3.21 -10.13 -0.74
C GLY A 142 1.90 -10.30 -1.48
N LYS A 143 0.97 -9.35 -1.34
CA LYS A 143 -0.27 -9.31 -2.11
C LYS A 143 0.05 -9.37 -3.62
N PRO A 144 -0.67 -10.13 -4.44
CA PRO A 144 -1.96 -10.80 -4.17
C PRO A 144 -1.88 -12.21 -3.56
N ASP A 145 -0.70 -12.70 -3.14
CA ASP A 145 -0.59 -14.05 -2.59
C ASP A 145 -1.52 -14.21 -1.36
N PRO A 146 -2.37 -15.26 -1.31
CA PRO A 146 -3.28 -15.49 -0.20
C PRO A 146 -2.60 -15.53 1.17
N ALA A 147 -1.35 -16.00 1.26
CA ALA A 147 -0.60 -16.05 2.52
C ALA A 147 -0.42 -14.67 3.18
N ALA A 148 -0.36 -13.58 2.40
CA ALA A 148 -0.30 -12.24 2.95
C ALA A 148 -1.63 -11.83 3.63
N PHE A 149 -2.77 -12.21 3.05
CA PHE A 149 -4.09 -11.96 3.63
C PHE A 149 -4.37 -12.90 4.82
N GLU A 150 -3.93 -14.15 4.77
CA GLU A 150 -4.01 -15.09 5.90
C GLU A 150 -3.25 -14.53 7.12
N ALA A 151 -2.05 -13.96 6.90
CA ALA A 151 -1.30 -13.30 7.97
C ALA A 151 -2.07 -12.10 8.58
N LEU A 152 -2.80 -11.33 7.77
CA LEU A 152 -3.65 -10.25 8.26
C LEU A 152 -4.83 -10.78 9.07
N LEU A 153 -5.52 -11.81 8.59
CA LEU A 153 -6.64 -12.45 9.28
C LEU A 153 -6.22 -13.04 10.62
N ASP A 154 -5.10 -13.74 10.65
CA ASP A 154 -4.51 -14.30 11.87
C ASP A 154 -4.19 -13.21 12.90
N ALA A 155 -3.57 -12.11 12.46
CA ALA A 155 -3.21 -10.99 13.31
C ALA A 155 -4.44 -10.23 13.85
N LEU A 156 -5.51 -10.15 13.05
CA LEU A 156 -6.79 -9.57 13.47
C LEU A 156 -7.64 -10.56 14.29
N GLY A 157 -7.42 -11.87 14.14
CA GLY A 157 -8.21 -12.92 14.77
C GLY A 157 -9.64 -12.95 14.24
N THR A 158 -9.81 -12.90 12.90
CA THR A 158 -11.10 -12.85 12.20
C THR A 158 -11.11 -13.84 11.03
N ASP A 159 -12.30 -14.21 10.58
CA ASP A 159 -12.50 -15.08 9.43
C ASP A 159 -12.57 -14.27 8.11
N PRO A 160 -12.22 -14.86 6.95
CA PRO A 160 -12.23 -14.15 5.66
C PRO A 160 -13.54 -13.45 5.36
N GLY A 161 -14.69 -14.15 5.47
CA GLY A 161 -16.03 -13.62 5.18
C GLY A 161 -16.53 -12.54 6.17
N GLU A 162 -15.82 -12.31 7.28
CA GLU A 162 -16.10 -11.28 8.28
C GLU A 162 -15.15 -10.08 8.17
N THR A 163 -14.27 -10.09 7.18
CA THR A 163 -13.24 -9.05 6.98
C THR A 163 -13.41 -8.36 5.62
N ALA A 164 -13.63 -7.05 5.64
CA ALA A 164 -13.53 -6.22 4.44
C ALA A 164 -12.07 -5.84 4.19
N TYR A 165 -11.65 -5.76 2.93
CA TYR A 165 -10.34 -5.26 2.56
C TYR A 165 -10.48 -4.08 1.60
N VAL A 166 -9.87 -2.94 1.97
CA VAL A 166 -9.97 -1.67 1.26
C VAL A 166 -8.62 -1.35 0.63
N GLY A 167 -8.58 -1.20 -0.69
CA GLY A 167 -7.37 -0.89 -1.44
C GLY A 167 -7.68 -0.37 -2.83
N ASP A 168 -6.67 0.07 -3.58
CA ASP A 168 -6.81 0.62 -4.93
C ASP A 168 -6.31 -0.32 -6.03
N ASP A 169 -5.29 -1.14 -5.76
CA ASP A 169 -4.68 -2.00 -6.78
C ASP A 169 -5.60 -3.18 -7.15
N VAL A 170 -5.96 -3.25 -8.45
CA VAL A 170 -6.90 -4.27 -8.97
C VAL A 170 -6.41 -5.69 -8.75
N ASP A 171 -5.11 -5.93 -8.92
CA ASP A 171 -4.53 -7.26 -8.81
C ASP A 171 -4.10 -7.56 -7.37
N ALA A 172 -3.32 -6.69 -6.75
CA ALA A 172 -2.79 -6.92 -5.42
C ALA A 172 -3.87 -6.88 -4.35
N ASP A 173 -4.74 -5.87 -4.36
CA ASP A 173 -5.73 -5.68 -3.29
C ASP A 173 -7.04 -6.39 -3.60
N ILE A 174 -7.63 -6.10 -4.77
CA ILE A 174 -9.01 -6.51 -5.03
C ILE A 174 -9.06 -7.98 -5.44
N ALA A 175 -8.24 -8.41 -6.40
CA ALA A 175 -8.20 -9.79 -6.81
C ALA A 175 -7.65 -10.69 -5.68
N GLY A 176 -6.57 -10.24 -5.01
CA GLY A 176 -5.98 -10.98 -3.90
C GLY A 176 -6.93 -11.17 -2.72
N ALA A 177 -7.60 -10.09 -2.25
CA ALA A 177 -8.58 -10.18 -1.18
C ALA A 177 -9.76 -11.11 -1.54
N ALA A 178 -10.29 -10.99 -2.78
CA ALA A 178 -11.36 -11.86 -3.24
C ALA A 178 -10.94 -13.35 -3.28
N GLU A 179 -9.71 -13.64 -3.69
CA GLU A 179 -9.17 -15.02 -3.71
C GLU A 179 -8.94 -15.59 -2.31
N ALA A 180 -8.58 -14.73 -1.37
CA ALA A 180 -8.46 -15.08 0.04
C ALA A 180 -9.82 -15.13 0.78
N GLY A 181 -10.94 -14.81 0.09
CA GLY A 181 -12.29 -14.88 0.63
C GLY A 181 -12.73 -13.68 1.46
N LEU A 182 -11.96 -12.58 1.47
CA LEU A 182 -12.34 -11.32 2.09
C LEU A 182 -13.36 -10.59 1.20
N VAL A 183 -14.00 -9.55 1.74
CA VAL A 183 -14.92 -8.67 0.99
C VAL A 183 -14.12 -7.48 0.43
N PRO A 184 -13.79 -7.45 -0.89
CA PRO A 184 -12.94 -6.41 -1.44
C PRO A 184 -13.73 -5.13 -1.73
N ILE A 185 -13.20 -4.00 -1.25
CA ILE A 185 -13.71 -2.64 -1.49
C ILE A 185 -12.64 -1.87 -2.24
N GLN A 186 -12.93 -1.48 -3.48
CA GLN A 186 -11.98 -0.75 -4.31
C GLN A 186 -12.09 0.76 -4.11
N VAL A 187 -10.97 1.39 -3.79
CA VAL A 187 -10.82 2.85 -3.79
C VAL A 187 -10.51 3.34 -5.21
N LEU A 188 -11.32 4.28 -5.69
CA LEU A 188 -11.16 4.89 -7.01
C LEU A 188 -10.71 6.34 -6.87
N TYR A 189 -9.86 6.80 -7.80
CA TYR A 189 -9.40 8.19 -7.88
C TYR A 189 -9.05 8.56 -9.33
N GLU A 190 -8.97 9.85 -9.62
CA GLU A 190 -8.63 10.34 -10.96
C GLU A 190 -7.22 9.88 -11.39
N GLY A 191 -7.13 9.26 -12.55
CA GLY A 191 -5.87 8.68 -13.05
C GLY A 191 -5.48 7.34 -12.42
N GLY A 192 -6.29 6.81 -11.50
CA GLY A 192 -6.10 5.50 -10.89
C GLY A 192 -6.59 4.34 -11.77
N PRO A 193 -6.56 3.11 -11.22
CA PRO A 193 -7.02 1.93 -11.93
C PRO A 193 -8.52 1.97 -12.26
N GLU A 194 -8.91 1.29 -13.34
CA GLU A 194 -10.31 1.10 -13.70
C GLU A 194 -11.06 0.25 -12.65
N PRO A 195 -12.40 0.42 -12.53
CA PRO A 195 -13.20 -0.37 -11.61
C PRO A 195 -13.10 -1.88 -11.90
N SER A 196 -12.71 -2.65 -10.90
CA SER A 196 -12.62 -4.10 -10.98
C SER A 196 -13.99 -4.76 -10.79
N PRO A 197 -14.41 -5.70 -11.65
CA PRO A 197 -15.63 -6.46 -11.44
C PRO A 197 -15.57 -7.42 -10.24
N ARG A 198 -14.40 -7.61 -9.65
CA ARG A 198 -14.19 -8.44 -8.45
C ARG A 198 -14.41 -7.69 -7.15
N ALA A 199 -14.46 -6.35 -7.19
CA ALA A 199 -14.80 -5.54 -6.03
C ALA A 199 -16.28 -5.71 -5.67
N ALA A 200 -16.56 -5.91 -4.40
CA ALA A 200 -17.94 -5.90 -3.89
C ALA A 200 -18.53 -4.49 -3.91
N VAL A 201 -17.69 -3.49 -3.64
CA VAL A 201 -18.06 -2.07 -3.65
C VAL A 201 -16.93 -1.23 -4.23
N HIS A 202 -17.29 -0.14 -4.91
CA HIS A 202 -16.37 0.89 -5.38
C HIS A 202 -16.64 2.19 -4.62
N LEU A 203 -15.60 2.80 -4.07
CA LEU A 203 -15.67 4.06 -3.35
C LEU A 203 -14.70 5.08 -3.94
N PRO A 204 -15.15 6.28 -4.33
CA PRO A 204 -14.23 7.39 -4.59
C PRO A 204 -13.39 7.69 -3.35
N ARG A 205 -12.09 7.91 -3.52
CA ARG A 205 -11.17 8.18 -2.39
C ARG A 205 -11.61 9.37 -1.54
N GLU A 206 -12.12 10.41 -2.16
CA GLU A 206 -12.67 11.59 -1.50
C GLU A 206 -13.92 11.30 -0.65
N GLU A 207 -14.61 10.20 -0.92
CA GLU A 207 -15.79 9.76 -0.17
C GLU A 207 -15.48 8.63 0.83
N LEU A 208 -14.24 8.13 0.89
CA LEU A 208 -13.85 7.00 1.73
C LEU A 208 -14.29 7.17 3.19
N VAL A 209 -13.91 8.30 3.80
CA VAL A 209 -14.17 8.60 5.21
C VAL A 209 -15.68 8.72 5.52
N THR A 210 -16.47 9.20 4.56
CA THR A 210 -17.89 9.48 4.76
C THR A 210 -18.78 8.27 4.45
N ARG A 211 -18.40 7.46 3.45
CA ARG A 211 -19.25 6.37 2.96
C ARG A 211 -18.87 4.98 3.43
N LEU A 212 -17.60 4.77 3.79
CA LEU A 212 -17.18 3.43 4.21
C LEU A 212 -17.98 2.89 5.40
N PRO A 213 -18.34 3.67 6.46
CA PRO A 213 -19.19 3.15 7.54
C PRO A 213 -20.52 2.60 7.06
N GLU A 214 -21.25 3.34 6.20
CA GLU A 214 -22.53 2.91 5.64
C GLU A 214 -22.37 1.65 4.77
N VAL A 215 -21.26 1.53 4.06
CA VAL A 215 -20.94 0.33 3.26
C VAL A 215 -20.73 -0.88 4.16
N LEU A 216 -19.94 -0.73 5.23
CA LEU A 216 -19.65 -1.82 6.18
C LEU A 216 -20.93 -2.30 6.90
N ASP A 217 -21.82 -1.37 7.27
CA ASP A 217 -23.11 -1.70 7.90
C ASP A 217 -24.06 -2.47 6.95
N GLY A 218 -23.85 -2.33 5.64
CA GLY A 218 -24.64 -2.99 4.60
C GLY A 218 -24.12 -4.36 4.14
N LEU A 219 -22.92 -4.78 4.59
CA LEU A 219 -22.27 -6.05 4.23
C LEU A 219 -22.55 -7.14 5.27
#